data_55099d6fe010b44530a548c27040c2fe
#
_entry.id   55099d6fe010b44530a548c27040c2fe
#
_cell.length_a   1.000
_cell.length_b   1.000
_cell.length_c   1.000
_cell.angle_alpha   90.00
_cell.angle_beta   90.00
_cell.angle_gamma   90.00
#
_symmetry.space_group_name_H-M   'P 1'
#
loop_
_entity.id
_entity.type
_entity.pdbx_description
1 polymer ?
#
loop_
_entity_poly.entity_id
_entity_poly.type
_entity_poly.pdbx_seq_one_letter_code
_entity_poly.pdbx_strand_id
1 'polypeptide(L)'
;TDMYPASECPYGNASQGAAYTLLAKLYLNYNVYTGKDKYTECIDACNNAIAQGYSLESDYSKLFNADNDKRTNEIIFALPVDAQKTVSWGSTTYIICGELGNTSSDLNVADYGVKSAWGMFRSRGELPAKFETGDNRAKFFTKNQTQYLDDITNQSQGYFMTKWTN
;
A
#
# COMPACT_ATOMS: atom_id res chain seq x y z
N THR A 1 -5.82 29.33 -1.80
CA THR A 1 -6.52 28.18 -1.21
C THR A 1 -6.36 28.21 0.29
N ASP A 2 -7.43 27.97 1.03
CA ASP A 2 -7.43 28.00 2.51
C ASP A 2 -6.86 26.70 3.11
N MET A 3 -6.21 25.85 2.30
CA MET A 3 -5.57 24.60 2.75
C MET A 3 -4.09 24.82 3.08
N TYR A 4 -3.59 24.08 4.06
CA TYR A 4 -2.19 24.10 4.44
C TYR A 4 -1.29 23.60 3.30
N PRO A 5 -0.12 24.22 3.05
CA PRO A 5 0.94 23.60 2.25
C PRO A 5 1.39 22.28 2.91
N ALA A 6 2.00 21.38 2.14
CA ALA A 6 2.36 20.06 2.66
C ALA A 6 3.31 20.13 3.88
N SER A 7 4.24 21.10 3.88
CA SER A 7 5.22 21.30 4.95
C SER A 7 4.64 21.76 6.30
N GLU A 8 3.41 22.29 6.30
CA GLU A 8 2.75 22.84 7.49
C GLU A 8 1.47 22.05 7.87
N CYS A 9 1.10 21.06 7.06
CA CYS A 9 -0.14 20.32 7.25
C CYS A 9 0.01 19.31 8.40
N PRO A 10 -0.86 19.38 9.42
CA PRO A 10 -0.85 18.36 10.47
C PRO A 10 -1.10 16.95 9.91
N TYR A 11 -0.43 15.95 10.47
CA TYR A 11 -0.57 14.55 10.04
C TYR A 11 -2.03 14.10 10.08
N GLY A 12 -2.46 13.41 9.02
CA GLY A 12 -3.84 12.96 8.86
C GLY A 12 -4.81 14.01 8.30
N ASN A 13 -4.37 15.25 8.09
CA ASN A 13 -5.18 16.28 7.44
C ASN A 13 -4.86 16.36 5.94
N ALA A 14 -5.84 16.85 5.17
CA ALA A 14 -5.64 17.05 3.73
C ALA A 14 -4.88 18.36 3.48
N SER A 15 -3.74 18.24 2.80
CA SER A 15 -2.90 19.38 2.37
C SER A 15 -3.26 19.87 0.97
N GLN A 16 -2.67 20.99 0.54
CA GLN A 16 -2.70 21.42 -0.86
C GLN A 16 -2.19 20.33 -1.80
N GLY A 17 -1.15 19.58 -1.40
CA GLY A 17 -0.63 18.44 -2.18
C GLY A 17 -1.67 17.35 -2.40
N ALA A 18 -2.44 17.02 -1.36
CA ALA A 18 -3.54 16.07 -1.47
C ALA A 18 -4.63 16.57 -2.44
N ALA A 19 -5.00 17.86 -2.36
CA ALA A 19 -5.98 18.46 -3.25
C ALA A 19 -5.50 18.46 -4.72
N TYR A 20 -4.27 18.85 -4.99
CA TYR A 20 -3.70 18.82 -6.34
C TYR A 20 -3.60 17.40 -6.90
N THR A 21 -3.22 16.43 -6.08
CA THR A 21 -3.19 15.01 -6.49
C THR A 21 -4.59 14.50 -6.84
N LEU A 22 -5.61 14.87 -6.08
CA LEU A 22 -6.99 14.52 -6.39
C LEU A 22 -7.47 15.19 -7.68
N LEU A 23 -7.17 16.48 -7.88
CA LEU A 23 -7.47 17.19 -9.12
C LEU A 23 -6.79 16.54 -10.33
N ALA A 24 -5.52 16.15 -10.22
CA ALA A 24 -4.81 15.47 -11.28
C ALA A 24 -5.52 14.16 -11.69
N LYS A 25 -5.95 13.36 -10.71
CA LYS A 25 -6.73 12.13 -10.97
C LYS A 25 -8.08 12.41 -11.64
N LEU A 26 -8.78 13.44 -11.21
CA LEU A 26 -10.07 13.84 -11.82
C LEU A 26 -9.87 14.32 -13.26
N TYR A 27 -8.88 15.16 -13.52
CA TYR A 27 -8.59 15.68 -14.86
C TYR A 27 -8.09 14.58 -15.81
N LEU A 28 -7.26 13.64 -15.33
CA LEU A 28 -6.82 12.50 -16.12
C LEU A 28 -8.01 11.65 -16.63
N ASN A 29 -9.02 11.47 -15.80
CA ASN A 29 -10.21 10.69 -16.12
C ASN A 29 -11.39 11.54 -16.63
N TYR A 30 -11.20 12.84 -16.86
CA TYR A 30 -12.28 13.76 -17.19
C TYR A 30 -13.02 13.38 -18.47
N ASN A 31 -12.29 12.84 -19.46
CA ASN A 31 -12.89 12.37 -20.71
C ASN A 31 -13.89 11.23 -20.48
N VAL A 32 -13.56 10.30 -19.58
CA VAL A 32 -14.45 9.16 -19.24
C VAL A 32 -15.80 9.66 -18.68
N TYR A 33 -15.78 10.73 -17.90
CA TYR A 33 -16.99 11.26 -17.24
C TYR A 33 -17.80 12.23 -18.11
N THR A 34 -17.14 12.97 -19.02
CA THR A 34 -17.75 14.11 -19.69
C THR A 34 -17.63 14.10 -21.20
N GLY A 35 -16.83 13.19 -21.78
CA GLY A 35 -16.48 13.17 -23.19
C GLY A 35 -15.54 14.30 -23.64
N LYS A 36 -14.91 15.02 -22.69
CA LYS A 36 -13.98 16.13 -22.98
C LYS A 36 -12.64 15.91 -22.30
N ASP A 37 -11.56 16.34 -22.92
CA ASP A 37 -10.20 16.21 -22.38
C ASP A 37 -9.83 17.38 -21.46
N LYS A 38 -9.02 17.05 -20.42
CA LYS A 38 -8.46 18.00 -19.47
C LYS A 38 -6.99 17.66 -19.14
N TYR A 39 -6.22 17.24 -20.17
CA TYR A 39 -4.84 16.77 -19.95
C TYR A 39 -3.89 17.91 -19.58
N THR A 40 -4.10 19.12 -20.10
CA THR A 40 -3.30 20.29 -19.71
C THR A 40 -3.48 20.61 -18.24
N GLU A 41 -4.74 20.70 -17.77
CA GLU A 41 -5.06 20.94 -16.37
C GLU A 41 -4.59 19.80 -15.47
N CYS A 42 -4.53 18.56 -15.98
CA CYS A 42 -3.94 17.42 -15.27
C CYS A 42 -2.45 17.64 -15.05
N ILE A 43 -1.70 18.05 -16.09
CA ILE A 43 -0.28 18.33 -15.99
C ILE A 43 0.00 19.46 -15.01
N ASP A 44 -0.77 20.53 -15.06
CA ASP A 44 -0.65 21.66 -14.12
C ASP A 44 -0.89 21.22 -12.68
N ALA A 45 -1.91 20.38 -12.43
CA ALA A 45 -2.19 19.83 -11.11
C ALA A 45 -1.06 18.91 -10.62
N CYS A 46 -0.49 18.09 -11.50
CA CYS A 46 0.69 17.27 -11.16
C CYS A 46 1.89 18.13 -10.78
N ASN A 47 2.20 19.16 -11.56
CA ASN A 47 3.31 20.08 -11.28
C ASN A 47 3.12 20.79 -9.94
N ASN A 48 1.89 21.22 -9.62
CA ASN A 48 1.58 21.83 -8.32
C ASN A 48 1.72 20.85 -7.16
N ALA A 49 1.36 19.56 -7.34
CA ALA A 49 1.58 18.52 -6.34
C ALA A 49 3.08 18.25 -6.10
N ILE A 50 3.88 18.16 -7.17
CA ILE A 50 5.33 17.98 -7.11
C ILE A 50 5.99 19.16 -6.39
N ALA A 51 5.56 20.38 -6.65
CA ALA A 51 6.07 21.60 -6.03
C ALA A 51 5.84 21.66 -4.50
N GLN A 52 5.02 20.77 -3.93
CA GLN A 52 4.82 20.68 -2.47
C GLN A 52 6.00 20.03 -1.72
N GLY A 53 7.02 19.53 -2.43
CA GLY A 53 8.27 19.07 -1.83
C GLY A 53 8.26 17.62 -1.35
N TYR A 54 7.32 16.79 -1.81
CA TYR A 54 7.37 15.35 -1.55
C TYR A 54 8.58 14.68 -2.18
N SER A 55 9.08 13.64 -1.53
CA SER A 55 10.18 12.82 -2.03
C SER A 55 9.94 11.35 -1.74
N LEU A 56 10.44 10.46 -2.59
CA LEU A 56 10.30 9.02 -2.41
C LEU A 56 11.13 8.56 -1.19
N GLU A 57 10.59 7.61 -0.43
CA GLU A 57 11.33 6.90 0.60
C GLU A 57 12.41 6.02 -0.05
N SER A 58 13.63 6.11 0.43
CA SER A 58 14.76 5.37 -0.13
C SER A 58 14.66 3.86 0.08
N ASP A 59 13.98 3.43 1.15
CA ASP A 59 13.74 2.02 1.46
C ASP A 59 12.23 1.72 1.39
N TYR A 60 11.82 1.11 0.30
CA TYR A 60 10.43 0.74 0.04
C TYR A 60 9.78 -0.02 1.20
N SER A 61 10.53 -0.86 1.93
CA SER A 61 9.99 -1.66 3.03
C SER A 61 9.48 -0.80 4.18
N LYS A 62 10.08 0.37 4.40
CA LYS A 62 9.68 1.29 5.47
C LYS A 62 8.32 1.92 5.29
N LEU A 63 7.78 1.90 4.09
CA LEU A 63 6.41 2.37 3.82
C LEU A 63 5.35 1.42 4.38
N PHE A 64 5.73 0.19 4.72
CA PHE A 64 4.82 -0.90 5.09
C PHE A 64 5.15 -1.57 6.42
N ASN A 65 6.05 -0.99 7.20
CA ASN A 65 6.34 -1.47 8.56
C ASN A 65 5.46 -0.78 9.62
N ALA A 66 5.54 -1.24 10.86
CA ALA A 66 4.70 -0.78 11.95
C ALA A 66 4.85 0.73 12.27
N ASP A 67 5.98 1.34 11.91
CA ASP A 67 6.24 2.77 12.12
C ASP A 67 6.15 3.61 10.83
N ASN A 68 5.34 3.20 9.87
CA ASN A 68 5.18 3.87 8.59
C ASN A 68 4.60 5.30 8.70
N ASP A 69 3.96 5.63 9.81
CA ASP A 69 3.51 6.98 10.15
C ASP A 69 4.66 8.01 10.23
N LYS A 70 5.90 7.54 10.40
CA LYS A 70 7.10 8.37 10.39
C LYS A 70 7.61 8.71 8.97
N ARG A 71 7.01 8.15 7.93
CA ARG A 71 7.41 8.32 6.49
C ARG A 71 6.61 9.44 5.83
N THR A 72 6.62 10.62 6.42
CA THR A 72 5.82 11.77 5.97
C THR A 72 6.34 12.41 4.69
N ASN A 73 7.57 12.10 4.26
CA ASN A 73 8.18 12.63 3.04
C ASN A 73 7.54 12.12 1.75
N GLU A 74 7.03 10.88 1.73
CA GLU A 74 6.39 10.29 0.54
C GLU A 74 4.86 10.28 0.63
N ILE A 75 4.30 10.19 1.84
CA ILE A 75 2.87 10.05 2.05
C ILE A 75 2.16 11.39 1.89
N ILE A 76 1.42 11.56 0.80
CA ILE A 76 0.69 12.79 0.48
C ILE A 76 -0.51 13.01 1.39
N PHE A 77 -1.24 11.93 1.71
CA PHE A 77 -2.39 11.94 2.61
C PHE A 77 -2.52 10.61 3.34
N ALA A 78 -2.44 10.65 4.65
CA ALA A 78 -2.57 9.48 5.52
C ALA A 78 -3.96 9.41 6.14
N LEU A 79 -4.51 8.20 6.23
CA LEU A 79 -5.63 7.87 7.10
C LEU A 79 -5.05 7.20 8.36
N PRO A 80 -4.87 7.93 9.47
CA PRO A 80 -4.27 7.37 10.67
C PRO A 80 -5.14 6.25 11.26
N VAL A 81 -4.52 5.13 11.57
CA VAL A 81 -5.14 4.01 12.27
C VAL A 81 -4.47 3.84 13.62
N ASP A 82 -5.26 3.91 14.69
CA ASP A 82 -4.82 3.73 16.07
C ASP A 82 -5.51 2.50 16.66
N ALA A 83 -4.74 1.59 17.23
CA ALA A 83 -5.26 0.31 17.73
C ALA A 83 -6.28 0.44 18.88
N GLN A 84 -6.34 1.60 19.53
CA GLN A 84 -7.27 1.86 20.63
C GLN A 84 -8.50 2.67 20.20
N LYS A 85 -8.32 3.60 19.25
CA LYS A 85 -9.35 4.59 18.89
C LYS A 85 -10.06 4.28 17.58
N THR A 86 -9.38 3.61 16.65
CA THR A 86 -9.90 3.31 15.30
C THR A 86 -10.01 1.82 15.04
N VAL A 87 -10.45 1.06 16.05
CA VAL A 87 -10.60 -0.40 15.96
C VAL A 87 -11.70 -0.75 14.95
N SER A 88 -11.36 -1.55 13.95
CA SER A 88 -12.32 -2.10 12.99
C SER A 88 -11.92 -3.51 12.55
N TRP A 89 -12.91 -4.31 12.10
CA TRP A 89 -12.69 -5.66 11.61
C TRP A 89 -12.11 -5.71 10.17
N GLY A 90 -12.02 -4.61 9.46
CA GLY A 90 -11.60 -4.52 8.07
C GLY A 90 -10.33 -3.70 7.85
N SER A 91 -9.48 -3.55 8.86
CA SER A 91 -8.26 -2.74 8.78
C SER A 91 -7.05 -3.55 8.32
N THR A 92 -5.86 -2.93 8.40
CA THR A 92 -4.56 -3.52 8.07
C THR A 92 -4.32 -4.87 8.77
N THR A 93 -4.75 -5.04 10.04
CA THR A 93 -4.65 -6.31 10.76
C THR A 93 -5.36 -7.46 10.04
N TYR A 94 -6.55 -7.22 9.49
CA TYR A 94 -7.27 -8.21 8.69
C TYR A 94 -6.48 -8.61 7.43
N ILE A 95 -5.92 -7.62 6.74
CA ILE A 95 -5.11 -7.86 5.53
C ILE A 95 -3.87 -8.68 5.89
N ILE A 96 -3.11 -8.28 6.89
CA ILE A 96 -1.87 -8.97 7.30
C ILE A 96 -2.17 -10.40 7.75
N CYS A 97 -3.13 -10.62 8.62
CA CYS A 97 -3.53 -11.97 9.04
C CYS A 97 -4.01 -12.82 7.86
N GLY A 98 -4.73 -12.21 6.92
CA GLY A 98 -5.22 -12.90 5.73
C GLY A 98 -4.12 -13.28 4.73
N GLU A 99 -3.08 -12.46 4.62
CA GLU A 99 -1.94 -12.65 3.71
C GLU A 99 -0.91 -13.67 4.23
N LEU A 100 -0.92 -13.99 5.51
CA LEU A 100 0.00 -14.94 6.13
C LEU A 100 -0.66 -16.29 6.36
N GLY A 101 0.11 -17.38 6.23
CA GLY A 101 -0.36 -18.75 6.46
C GLY A 101 0.50 -19.53 7.43
N ASN A 102 0.05 -20.73 7.79
CA ASN A 102 0.66 -21.61 8.80
C ASN A 102 1.37 -22.83 8.17
N THR A 103 1.71 -22.77 6.88
CA THR A 103 2.29 -23.94 6.16
C THR A 103 3.77 -24.14 6.44
N SER A 104 4.45 -23.17 7.04
CA SER A 104 5.87 -23.25 7.33
C SER A 104 6.20 -22.62 8.68
N SER A 105 7.08 -23.29 9.44
CA SER A 105 7.66 -22.73 10.67
C SER A 105 8.59 -21.53 10.41
N ASP A 106 9.00 -21.32 9.17
CA ASP A 106 9.86 -20.20 8.78
C ASP A 106 9.06 -18.88 8.58
N LEU A 107 7.74 -18.97 8.60
CA LEU A 107 6.86 -17.80 8.53
C LEU A 107 6.38 -17.46 9.95
N ASN A 108 7.20 -16.71 10.68
CA ASN A 108 6.86 -16.29 12.03
C ASN A 108 5.94 -15.06 11.98
N VAL A 109 4.70 -15.20 12.41
CA VAL A 109 3.69 -14.13 12.36
C VAL A 109 4.06 -12.90 13.20
N ALA A 110 4.89 -13.06 14.23
CA ALA A 110 5.35 -11.95 15.06
C ALA A 110 6.23 -10.95 14.28
N ASP A 111 6.95 -11.41 13.25
CA ASP A 111 7.78 -10.55 12.37
C ASP A 111 6.92 -9.61 11.52
N TYR A 112 5.62 -9.88 11.47
CA TYR A 112 4.62 -9.11 10.72
C TYR A 112 3.65 -8.36 11.65
N GLY A 113 3.93 -8.30 12.94
CA GLY A 113 3.16 -7.54 13.93
C GLY A 113 1.78 -8.11 14.25
N VAL A 114 1.50 -9.38 13.93
CA VAL A 114 0.21 -10.03 14.19
C VAL A 114 0.35 -11.30 15.05
N LYS A 115 -0.77 -11.73 15.65
CA LYS A 115 -0.80 -12.91 16.53
C LYS A 115 -1.26 -14.19 15.83
N SER A 116 -1.81 -14.07 14.63
CA SER A 116 -2.39 -15.21 13.90
C SER A 116 -2.24 -15.03 12.39
N ALA A 117 -2.25 -16.15 11.69
CA ALA A 117 -2.25 -16.22 10.24
C ALA A 117 -3.46 -17.03 9.76
N TRP A 118 -4.17 -16.52 8.75
CA TRP A 118 -5.40 -17.15 8.26
C TRP A 118 -5.26 -17.78 6.88
N GLY A 119 -4.23 -17.42 6.11
CA GLY A 119 -3.95 -17.97 4.79
C GLY A 119 -5.04 -17.75 3.75
N MET A 120 -5.78 -16.63 3.87
CA MET A 120 -6.93 -16.33 2.99
C MET A 120 -6.51 -15.70 1.67
N PHE A 121 -5.52 -14.80 1.71
CA PHE A 121 -5.08 -14.03 0.55
C PHE A 121 -3.75 -14.56 0.06
N ARG A 122 -3.76 -15.22 -1.09
CA ARG A 122 -2.58 -15.81 -1.71
C ARG A 122 -2.50 -15.40 -3.16
N SER A 123 -1.28 -15.26 -3.64
CA SER A 123 -0.99 -14.94 -5.02
C SER A 123 -0.68 -16.20 -5.82
N ARG A 124 -1.16 -16.27 -7.05
CA ARG A 124 -0.66 -17.24 -8.03
C ARG A 124 0.75 -16.85 -8.49
N GLY A 125 1.52 -17.82 -8.98
CA GLY A 125 2.90 -17.63 -9.41
C GLY A 125 3.10 -16.61 -10.54
N GLU A 126 2.06 -16.33 -11.31
CA GLU A 126 2.13 -15.33 -12.39
C GLU A 126 2.36 -13.90 -11.87
N LEU A 127 1.93 -13.58 -10.65
CA LEU A 127 2.17 -12.24 -10.08
C LEU A 127 3.63 -12.05 -9.67
N PRO A 128 4.26 -12.91 -8.83
CA PRO A 128 5.69 -12.80 -8.54
C PRO A 128 6.58 -12.81 -9.79
N ALA A 129 6.21 -13.58 -10.81
CA ALA A 129 6.96 -13.66 -12.06
C ALA A 129 7.00 -12.35 -12.88
N LYS A 130 6.19 -11.35 -12.52
CA LYS A 130 6.21 -10.02 -13.17
C LYS A 130 7.25 -9.08 -12.55
N PHE A 131 7.86 -9.43 -11.43
CA PHE A 131 8.90 -8.64 -10.81
C PHE A 131 10.27 -9.04 -11.34
N GLU A 132 11.11 -8.06 -11.63
CA GLU A 132 12.49 -8.29 -12.04
C GLU A 132 13.36 -8.75 -10.85
N THR A 133 14.46 -9.42 -11.15
CA THR A 133 15.42 -9.83 -10.12
C THR A 133 15.97 -8.59 -9.40
N GLY A 134 15.85 -8.58 -8.07
CA GLY A 134 16.31 -7.46 -7.24
C GLY A 134 15.24 -6.38 -7.01
N ASP A 135 14.02 -6.55 -7.52
CA ASP A 135 12.92 -5.64 -7.21
C ASP A 135 12.47 -5.83 -5.75
N ASN A 136 12.71 -4.83 -4.91
CA ASN A 136 12.37 -4.84 -3.48
C ASN A 136 10.85 -4.88 -3.20
N ARG A 137 10.01 -4.69 -4.20
CA ARG A 137 8.55 -4.82 -4.10
C ARG A 137 8.08 -6.27 -4.16
N ALA A 138 8.93 -7.19 -4.62
CA ALA A 138 8.64 -8.63 -4.70
C ALA A 138 8.64 -9.29 -3.31
N LYS A 139 7.66 -8.96 -2.49
CA LYS A 139 7.51 -9.45 -1.11
C LYS A 139 6.57 -10.66 -1.07
N PHE A 140 7.11 -11.84 -1.36
CA PHE A 140 6.38 -13.09 -1.37
C PHE A 140 7.11 -14.17 -0.58
N PHE A 141 6.36 -14.94 0.19
CA PHE A 141 6.87 -16.16 0.83
C PHE A 141 6.49 -17.37 -0.04
N THR A 142 7.49 -18.07 -0.54
CA THR A 142 7.34 -19.16 -1.51
C THR A 142 7.75 -20.53 -0.96
N LYS A 143 8.40 -20.58 0.21
CA LYS A 143 8.91 -21.81 0.78
C LYS A 143 7.78 -22.77 1.15
N ASN A 144 7.86 -24.02 0.69
CA ASN A 144 6.82 -25.04 0.84
C ASN A 144 5.46 -24.67 0.20
N GLN A 145 5.47 -23.76 -0.78
CA GLN A 145 4.29 -23.33 -1.53
C GLN A 145 4.41 -23.74 -3.00
N THR A 146 3.27 -24.01 -3.63
CA THR A 146 3.19 -24.19 -5.09
C THR A 146 2.71 -22.90 -5.75
N GLN A 147 3.08 -22.70 -7.02
CA GLN A 147 2.66 -21.54 -7.78
C GLN A 147 1.18 -21.55 -8.19
N TYR A 148 0.54 -22.71 -8.10
CA TYR A 148 -0.86 -22.91 -8.49
C TYR A 148 -1.80 -22.60 -7.33
N LEU A 149 -3.03 -22.24 -7.63
CA LEU A 149 -4.08 -21.98 -6.65
C LEU A 149 -5.39 -22.55 -7.22
N ASP A 150 -5.48 -23.87 -7.23
CA ASP A 150 -6.62 -24.62 -7.77
C ASP A 150 -7.58 -25.07 -6.66
N ASP A 151 -7.06 -25.27 -5.45
CA ASP A 151 -7.81 -25.54 -4.23
C ASP A 151 -7.56 -24.46 -3.19
N ILE A 152 -8.53 -23.58 -3.00
CA ILE A 152 -8.45 -22.48 -2.04
C ILE A 152 -8.35 -22.93 -0.58
N THR A 153 -8.77 -24.15 -0.26
CA THR A 153 -8.69 -24.70 1.09
C THR A 153 -7.31 -25.23 1.43
N ASN A 154 -6.50 -25.54 0.42
CA ASN A 154 -5.13 -26.00 0.58
C ASN A 154 -4.16 -24.82 0.69
N GLN A 155 -3.73 -24.49 1.89
CA GLN A 155 -2.82 -23.38 2.14
C GLN A 155 -1.40 -23.56 1.58
N SER A 156 -1.01 -24.76 1.12
CA SER A 156 0.25 -24.97 0.40
C SER A 156 0.21 -24.52 -1.06
N GLN A 157 -0.96 -24.13 -1.56
CA GLN A 157 -1.15 -23.60 -2.91
C GLN A 157 -1.21 -22.08 -2.91
N GLY A 158 -0.57 -21.46 -3.90
CA GLY A 158 -0.35 -20.03 -3.99
C GLY A 158 0.75 -19.54 -3.04
N TYR A 159 1.21 -18.31 -3.21
CA TYR A 159 2.26 -17.69 -2.42
C TYR A 159 1.67 -16.68 -1.43
N PHE A 160 2.18 -16.69 -0.19
CA PHE A 160 1.79 -15.67 0.78
C PHE A 160 2.46 -14.34 0.45
N MET A 161 1.75 -13.25 0.69
CA MET A 161 2.28 -11.90 0.51
C MET A 161 2.83 -11.41 1.85
N THR A 162 4.08 -10.91 1.83
CA THR A 162 4.81 -10.51 3.02
C THR A 162 5.21 -9.04 2.97
N LYS A 163 4.30 -8.22 2.46
CA LYS A 163 4.54 -6.79 2.25
C LYS A 163 4.63 -6.01 3.55
N TRP A 164 3.77 -6.34 4.51
CA TRP A 164 3.67 -5.67 5.81
C TRP A 164 4.61 -6.33 6.81
N THR A 165 5.34 -5.55 7.57
CA THR A 165 6.29 -6.03 8.60
C THR A 165 6.15 -5.24 9.89
N ASN A 166 6.71 -5.79 10.97
CA ASN A 166 6.79 -5.12 12.26
C ASN A 166 7.91 -4.07 12.27
#